data_9b417819d14a3b891100a0f3b33d58a9
#
_entry.id   9b417819d14a3b891100a0f3b33d58a9
#
_cell.length_a   1.000
_cell.length_b   1.000
_cell.length_c   1.000
_cell.angle_alpha   90.00
_cell.angle_beta   90.00
_cell.angle_gamma   90.00
#
_symmetry.space_group_name_H-M   'P 1'
#
loop_
_entity.id
_entity.type
_entity.pdbx_description
1 polymer ?
#
loop_
_entity_poly.entity_id
_entity_poly.type
_entity_poly.pdbx_seq_one_letter_code
_entity_poly.pdbx_strand_id
1 'polypeptide(L)'
;IRGQLPDGILEPRVQKVQVVGEPIGYFAVEADDMTIAELSWFIDDTVSKRLLDIEGMAEVERLGGVDREIEVILDPARMQALGVTASQINNVLRQTNLDAAGGLTELGGTRQSLRVLGNADTAYDLSQRQIQLGGGRTVRLADVARVRDGYSERTALSEVDGKEVVNFLMNRARGSSDLAVYDEAIKEMEAMEAEFEGIEFLSLGTSTKYTRDQYTSSMWALIEGALLAVVIVFLFLRDWRATFISAVAIPLSAIPTFFFMDLLGFNLNFLSLLALALVAGVLVDDAIVEIENIVRHMRMGKSAYQASIDAADEIGLPVVATSFCIVAVFLPVGLMPGVSGQFFQNFGLTVVVAVLMSLAVARMVTPLMAAYFLKAKGHGAHGEGVWMDRYMAVLGWTLDTGKMTARRAGVEAPRARWLYVIALLLTVLLLLCVTGFAIFTVYDLLAGLGVPDKAASAVSSDPYGRLYKTV
;
A
#
# COMPACT_ATOMS: atom_id res chain seq x y z
N ILE A 1 -22.18 25.64 -7.93
CA ILE A 1 -22.18 24.70 -9.08
C ILE A 1 -23.63 24.25 -9.36
N ARG A 2 -24.45 23.90 -8.33
CA ARG A 2 -25.82 23.38 -8.53
C ARG A 2 -26.72 24.29 -9.37
N GLY A 3 -26.62 25.64 -9.22
CA GLY A 3 -27.39 26.60 -9.99
C GLY A 3 -26.90 26.84 -11.43
N GLN A 4 -25.82 26.18 -11.85
CA GLN A 4 -25.28 26.25 -13.19
C GLN A 4 -25.53 24.99 -14.03
N LEU A 5 -26.15 23.98 -13.41
CA LEU A 5 -26.46 22.70 -14.06
C LEU A 5 -27.88 22.72 -14.63
N PRO A 6 -28.12 22.03 -15.77
CA PRO A 6 -29.45 21.96 -16.39
C PRO A 6 -30.52 21.38 -15.45
N ASP A 7 -31.74 21.81 -15.60
CA ASP A 7 -32.86 21.21 -14.91
C ASP A 7 -33.10 19.75 -15.37
N GLY A 8 -33.37 18.87 -14.43
CA GLY A 8 -33.68 17.47 -14.73
C GLY A 8 -32.49 16.49 -14.62
N ILE A 9 -31.32 16.95 -14.21
CA ILE A 9 -30.22 16.06 -13.87
C ILE A 9 -30.36 15.52 -12.44
N LEU A 10 -29.81 14.33 -12.19
CA LEU A 10 -29.67 13.78 -10.85
C LEU A 10 -28.79 14.69 -9.99
N GLU A 11 -29.02 14.66 -8.70
CA GLU A 11 -28.25 15.48 -7.77
C GLU A 11 -26.75 15.16 -7.86
N PRO A 12 -25.88 16.16 -8.15
CA PRO A 12 -24.46 15.91 -8.32
C PRO A 12 -23.86 15.44 -6.98
N ARG A 13 -23.23 14.28 -6.99
CA ARG A 13 -22.48 13.75 -5.84
C ARG A 13 -21.04 14.25 -5.94
N VAL A 14 -20.56 14.92 -4.90
CA VAL A 14 -19.16 15.30 -4.76
C VAL A 14 -18.49 14.28 -3.85
N GLN A 15 -17.65 13.45 -4.43
CA GLN A 15 -16.88 12.46 -3.67
C GLN A 15 -15.42 12.89 -3.60
N LYS A 16 -14.82 12.74 -2.43
CA LYS A 16 -13.39 12.88 -2.25
C LYS A 16 -12.73 11.56 -2.61
N VAL A 17 -12.14 11.48 -3.81
CA VAL A 17 -11.35 10.31 -4.19
C VAL A 17 -10.07 10.30 -3.36
N GLN A 18 -9.91 9.29 -2.52
CA GLN A 18 -8.66 9.03 -1.83
C GLN A 18 -7.77 8.21 -2.76
N VAL A 19 -6.67 8.80 -3.23
CA VAL A 19 -5.73 8.13 -4.14
C VAL A 19 -4.94 7.01 -3.45
N VAL A 20 -4.93 7.00 -2.12
CA VAL A 20 -4.25 5.99 -1.29
C VAL A 20 -5.30 5.21 -0.51
N GLY A 21 -5.99 4.32 -1.18
CA GLY A 21 -6.97 3.48 -0.53
C GLY A 21 -7.79 2.73 -1.56
N GLU A 22 -7.21 1.68 -2.13
CA GLU A 22 -8.04 0.64 -2.73
C GLU A 22 -8.89 0.01 -1.62
N PRO A 23 -10.12 -0.41 -1.92
CA PRO A 23 -10.91 -1.17 -0.98
C PRO A 23 -10.13 -2.36 -0.43
N ILE A 24 -10.21 -2.57 0.88
CA ILE A 24 -9.50 -3.67 1.54
C ILE A 24 -10.12 -5.03 1.19
N GLY A 25 -11.40 -5.04 0.80
CA GLY A 25 -12.07 -6.24 0.34
C GLY A 25 -13.34 -5.95 -0.44
N TYR A 26 -13.63 -6.84 -1.38
CA TYR A 26 -14.88 -6.93 -2.13
C TYR A 26 -15.55 -8.25 -1.77
N PHE A 27 -16.79 -8.19 -1.37
CA PHE A 27 -17.57 -9.35 -0.98
C PHE A 27 -18.89 -9.40 -1.70
N ALA A 28 -19.35 -10.61 -1.98
CA ALA A 28 -20.73 -10.88 -2.36
C ALA A 28 -21.45 -11.53 -1.17
N VAL A 29 -22.71 -11.18 -0.97
CA VAL A 29 -23.57 -11.85 -0.01
C VAL A 29 -24.59 -12.68 -0.79
N GLU A 30 -24.59 -13.98 -0.50
CA GLU A 30 -25.57 -14.93 -0.96
C GLU A 30 -26.53 -15.24 0.19
N ALA A 31 -27.83 -15.34 -0.11
CA ALA A 31 -28.84 -15.77 0.85
C ALA A 31 -29.87 -16.67 0.16
N ASP A 32 -30.11 -17.85 0.71
CA ASP A 32 -31.02 -18.83 0.10
C ASP A 32 -32.51 -18.43 0.22
N ASP A 33 -32.90 -17.75 1.31
CA ASP A 33 -34.30 -17.46 1.65
C ASP A 33 -34.65 -15.96 1.58
N MET A 34 -33.77 -15.09 1.04
CA MET A 34 -34.00 -13.65 0.92
C MET A 34 -34.18 -13.22 -0.53
N THR A 35 -35.12 -12.33 -0.77
CA THR A 35 -35.21 -11.59 -2.02
C THR A 35 -34.05 -10.58 -2.12
N ILE A 36 -33.71 -10.13 -3.33
CA ILE A 36 -32.68 -9.10 -3.53
C ILE A 36 -32.97 -7.82 -2.73
N ALA A 37 -34.24 -7.50 -2.55
CA ALA A 37 -34.65 -6.34 -1.77
C ALA A 37 -34.37 -6.53 -0.26
N GLU A 38 -34.71 -7.70 0.27
CA GLU A 38 -34.42 -8.06 1.66
C GLU A 38 -32.92 -8.17 1.90
N LEU A 39 -32.18 -8.74 0.95
CA LEU A 39 -30.73 -8.84 1.00
C LEU A 39 -30.05 -7.46 0.95
N SER A 40 -30.55 -6.55 0.10
CA SER A 40 -30.08 -5.16 0.06
C SER A 40 -30.29 -4.46 1.40
N TRP A 41 -31.47 -4.63 2.00
CA TRP A 41 -31.77 -4.10 3.32
C TRP A 41 -30.87 -4.71 4.41
N PHE A 42 -30.66 -6.02 4.39
CA PHE A 42 -29.81 -6.72 5.35
C PHE A 42 -28.38 -6.19 5.29
N ILE A 43 -27.84 -5.96 4.10
CA ILE A 43 -26.50 -5.37 3.94
C ILE A 43 -26.45 -3.95 4.50
N ASP A 44 -27.44 -3.10 4.17
CA ASP A 44 -27.42 -1.70 4.59
C ASP A 44 -27.68 -1.53 6.09
N ASP A 45 -28.58 -2.34 6.66
CA ASP A 45 -29.02 -2.18 8.05
C ASP A 45 -28.20 -3.02 9.03
N THR A 46 -27.79 -4.21 8.67
CA THR A 46 -27.11 -5.16 9.58
C THR A 46 -25.61 -5.23 9.26
N VAL A 47 -25.24 -5.65 8.05
CA VAL A 47 -23.83 -5.89 7.70
C VAL A 47 -23.02 -4.60 7.78
N SER A 48 -23.50 -3.53 7.14
CA SER A 48 -22.77 -2.26 7.12
C SER A 48 -22.60 -1.66 8.50
N LYS A 49 -23.60 -1.73 9.37
CA LYS A 49 -23.51 -1.19 10.73
C LYS A 49 -22.52 -1.96 11.59
N ARG A 50 -22.58 -3.30 11.54
CA ARG A 50 -21.66 -4.15 12.33
C ARG A 50 -20.22 -4.00 11.87
N LEU A 51 -19.97 -3.94 10.56
CA LEU A 51 -18.63 -3.73 10.04
C LEU A 51 -18.12 -2.31 10.29
N LEU A 52 -18.99 -1.28 10.32
CA LEU A 52 -18.58 0.09 10.66
C LEU A 52 -18.22 0.28 12.12
N ASP A 53 -18.65 -0.61 13.03
CA ASP A 53 -18.25 -0.60 14.44
C ASP A 53 -16.81 -1.08 14.65
N ILE A 54 -16.18 -1.69 13.64
CA ILE A 54 -14.79 -2.14 13.69
C ILE A 54 -13.84 -0.92 13.70
N GLU A 55 -12.94 -0.88 14.66
CA GLU A 55 -11.95 0.19 14.75
C GLU A 55 -11.08 0.27 13.49
N GLY A 56 -11.11 1.42 12.84
CA GLY A 56 -10.37 1.65 11.60
C GLY A 56 -11.12 1.35 10.31
N MET A 57 -12.38 0.90 10.36
CA MET A 57 -13.28 0.88 9.21
C MET A 57 -13.77 2.29 8.91
N ALA A 58 -13.73 2.71 7.63
CA ALA A 58 -14.20 4.04 7.24
C ALA A 58 -15.54 4.00 6.53
N GLU A 59 -15.74 3.00 5.70
CA GLU A 59 -16.89 2.92 4.81
C GLU A 59 -17.16 1.48 4.42
N VAL A 60 -18.42 1.13 4.39
CA VAL A 60 -18.94 -0.11 3.80
C VAL A 60 -19.99 0.32 2.78
N GLU A 61 -19.70 0.13 1.51
CA GLU A 61 -20.55 0.58 0.40
C GLU A 61 -21.16 -0.64 -0.31
N ARG A 62 -22.47 -0.68 -0.40
CA ARG A 62 -23.18 -1.71 -1.17
C ARG A 62 -23.09 -1.40 -2.66
N LEU A 63 -22.81 -2.43 -3.44
CA LEU A 63 -22.71 -2.38 -4.89
C LEU A 63 -23.81 -3.25 -5.52
N GLY A 64 -24.73 -2.62 -6.21
CA GLY A 64 -25.90 -3.31 -6.78
C GLY A 64 -27.05 -3.49 -5.77
N GLY A 65 -27.91 -4.47 -6.03
CA GLY A 65 -29.17 -4.59 -5.30
C GLY A 65 -30.18 -3.50 -5.66
N VAL A 66 -31.07 -3.17 -4.72
CA VAL A 66 -32.12 -2.15 -4.89
C VAL A 66 -32.20 -1.27 -3.65
N ASP A 67 -32.53 0.02 -3.85
CA ASP A 67 -32.78 0.94 -2.76
C ASP A 67 -34.28 0.96 -2.43
N ARG A 68 -34.62 1.06 -1.13
CA ARG A 68 -35.99 1.23 -0.72
C ARG A 68 -36.55 2.57 -1.20
N GLU A 69 -37.69 2.56 -1.84
CA GLU A 69 -38.33 3.73 -2.42
C GLU A 69 -39.81 3.72 -2.15
N ILE A 70 -40.36 4.86 -1.76
CA ILE A 70 -41.83 5.04 -1.67
C ILE A 70 -42.32 5.53 -3.01
N GLU A 71 -43.02 4.65 -3.71
CA GLU A 71 -43.61 4.95 -5.01
C GLU A 71 -44.96 5.63 -4.86
N VAL A 72 -45.14 6.73 -5.57
CA VAL A 72 -46.43 7.42 -5.68
C VAL A 72 -46.94 7.30 -7.12
N ILE A 73 -47.76 6.29 -7.37
CA ILE A 73 -48.31 5.99 -8.69
C ILE A 73 -49.61 6.80 -8.88
N LEU A 74 -49.54 7.81 -9.71
CA LEU A 74 -50.69 8.71 -9.98
C LEU A 74 -51.75 8.01 -10.83
N ASP A 75 -53.05 8.23 -10.50
CA ASP A 75 -54.19 7.76 -11.29
C ASP A 75 -54.73 8.92 -12.16
N PRO A 76 -54.47 8.91 -13.48
CA PRO A 76 -54.90 10.01 -14.36
C PRO A 76 -56.42 10.26 -14.37
N ALA A 77 -57.22 9.19 -14.27
CA ALA A 77 -58.68 9.31 -14.29
C ALA A 77 -59.21 10.00 -13.03
N ARG A 78 -58.69 9.62 -11.85
CA ARG A 78 -59.06 10.26 -10.58
C ARG A 78 -58.55 11.69 -10.51
N MET A 79 -57.32 11.94 -10.99
CA MET A 79 -56.78 13.29 -11.06
C MET A 79 -57.64 14.21 -11.92
N GLN A 80 -58.08 13.74 -13.09
CA GLN A 80 -58.96 14.49 -13.97
C GLN A 80 -60.36 14.76 -13.32
N ALA A 81 -60.91 13.75 -12.67
CA ALA A 81 -62.22 13.88 -11.98
C ALA A 81 -62.18 14.91 -10.83
N LEU A 82 -61.06 15.01 -10.14
CA LEU A 82 -60.85 15.93 -9.00
C LEU A 82 -60.21 17.27 -9.41
N GLY A 83 -59.81 17.42 -10.67
CA GLY A 83 -59.17 18.62 -11.21
C GLY A 83 -57.77 18.88 -10.64
N VAL A 84 -57.00 17.81 -10.38
CA VAL A 84 -55.64 17.85 -9.82
C VAL A 84 -54.64 17.54 -10.91
N THR A 85 -53.55 18.29 -10.95
CA THR A 85 -52.45 18.05 -11.87
C THR A 85 -51.24 17.36 -11.17
N ALA A 86 -50.46 16.58 -11.93
CA ALA A 86 -49.27 15.95 -11.41
C ALA A 86 -48.25 16.97 -10.85
N SER A 87 -48.16 18.13 -11.49
CA SER A 87 -47.29 19.23 -11.03
C SER A 87 -47.69 19.75 -9.65
N GLN A 88 -49.03 19.87 -9.39
CA GLN A 88 -49.51 20.30 -8.07
C GLN A 88 -49.16 19.27 -7.00
N ILE A 89 -49.35 17.97 -7.27
CA ILE A 89 -48.98 16.89 -6.36
C ILE A 89 -47.48 16.95 -6.06
N ASN A 90 -46.65 17.00 -7.08
CA ASN A 90 -45.20 17.05 -6.93
C ASN A 90 -44.75 18.27 -6.11
N ASN A 91 -45.31 19.46 -6.37
CA ASN A 91 -44.96 20.67 -5.62
C ASN A 91 -45.37 20.57 -4.14
N VAL A 92 -46.57 20.00 -3.84
CA VAL A 92 -46.98 19.82 -2.45
C VAL A 92 -46.07 18.81 -1.74
N LEU A 93 -45.73 17.68 -2.38
CA LEU A 93 -44.85 16.68 -1.79
C LEU A 93 -43.46 17.26 -1.53
N ARG A 94 -42.89 18.00 -2.48
CA ARG A 94 -41.61 18.66 -2.30
C ARG A 94 -41.60 19.70 -1.17
N GLN A 95 -42.70 20.38 -0.92
CA GLN A 95 -42.81 21.40 0.11
C GLN A 95 -43.15 20.86 1.48
N THR A 96 -43.85 19.75 1.57
CA THR A 96 -44.36 19.22 2.83
C THR A 96 -43.63 17.98 3.34
N ASN A 97 -43.03 17.22 2.44
CA ASN A 97 -42.25 16.02 2.82
C ASN A 97 -40.76 16.33 2.96
N LEU A 98 -40.47 17.20 3.91
CA LEU A 98 -39.09 17.58 4.26
C LEU A 98 -39.01 18.02 5.72
N ASP A 99 -37.90 17.75 6.33
CA ASP A 99 -37.61 18.26 7.65
C ASP A 99 -37.05 19.66 7.54
N ALA A 100 -37.51 20.54 8.39
CA ALA A 100 -37.06 21.93 8.40
C ALA A 100 -36.53 22.36 9.78
N ALA A 101 -35.55 23.23 9.76
CA ALA A 101 -35.07 23.86 10.99
C ALA A 101 -36.15 24.87 11.47
N GLY A 102 -36.76 24.62 12.63
CA GLY A 102 -37.76 25.48 13.25
C GLY A 102 -37.15 26.66 14.03
N GLY A 103 -35.82 26.83 13.99
CA GLY A 103 -35.11 27.88 14.74
C GLY A 103 -34.71 27.44 16.14
N LEU A 104 -34.52 28.42 17.02
CA LEU A 104 -34.12 28.21 18.41
C LEU A 104 -35.25 28.64 19.32
N THR A 105 -35.56 27.83 20.32
CA THR A 105 -36.47 28.16 21.41
C THR A 105 -35.74 28.17 22.73
N GLU A 106 -36.22 28.99 23.67
CA GLU A 106 -35.68 29.04 25.02
C GLU A 106 -36.68 28.40 25.98
N LEU A 107 -36.30 27.26 26.55
CA LEU A 107 -37.10 26.51 27.51
C LEU A 107 -36.29 26.34 28.80
N GLY A 108 -36.80 26.89 29.91
CA GLY A 108 -36.15 26.75 31.23
C GLY A 108 -34.77 27.35 31.32
N GLY A 109 -34.46 28.42 30.55
CA GLY A 109 -33.13 29.08 30.55
C GLY A 109 -32.08 28.38 29.66
N THR A 110 -32.44 27.31 28.95
CA THR A 110 -31.57 26.63 27.98
C THR A 110 -32.07 26.88 26.57
N ARG A 111 -31.16 27.21 25.64
CA ARG A 111 -31.47 27.34 24.23
C ARG A 111 -31.50 25.94 23.58
N GLN A 112 -32.65 25.59 23.01
CA GLN A 112 -32.85 24.35 22.32
C GLN A 112 -33.15 24.61 20.84
N SER A 113 -32.58 23.79 19.94
CA SER A 113 -32.95 23.82 18.52
C SER A 113 -34.29 23.12 18.30
N LEU A 114 -35.17 23.80 17.61
CA LEU A 114 -36.45 23.22 17.18
C LEU A 114 -36.27 22.64 15.78
N ARG A 115 -36.66 21.38 15.61
CA ARG A 115 -36.72 20.71 14.31
C ARG A 115 -38.17 20.36 14.01
N VAL A 116 -38.67 20.77 12.87
CA VAL A 116 -40.01 20.38 12.38
C VAL A 116 -39.82 19.14 11.53
N LEU A 117 -40.34 18.00 11.99
CA LEU A 117 -40.36 16.76 11.25
C LEU A 117 -41.53 16.79 10.26
N GLY A 118 -41.22 16.96 8.99
CA GLY A 118 -42.18 17.03 7.92
C GLY A 118 -42.21 15.78 7.04
N ASN A 119 -41.17 14.92 7.14
CA ASN A 119 -41.16 13.66 6.41
C ASN A 119 -42.22 12.71 6.93
N ALA A 120 -42.82 11.93 6.01
CA ALA A 120 -43.68 10.82 6.38
C ALA A 120 -42.84 9.60 6.72
N ASP A 121 -43.10 8.94 7.84
CA ASP A 121 -42.37 7.78 8.30
C ASP A 121 -42.73 6.50 7.52
N THR A 122 -43.99 6.44 7.03
CA THR A 122 -44.49 5.27 6.30
C THR A 122 -45.20 5.68 4.99
N ALA A 123 -45.31 4.72 4.06
CA ALA A 123 -46.09 4.89 2.85
C ALA A 123 -47.56 5.23 3.16
N TYR A 124 -48.12 4.68 4.27
CA TYR A 124 -49.45 5.00 4.73
C TYR A 124 -49.57 6.47 5.15
N ASP A 125 -48.66 6.99 5.96
CA ASP A 125 -48.66 8.39 6.40
C ASP A 125 -48.53 9.34 5.21
N LEU A 126 -47.67 9.00 4.24
CA LEU A 126 -47.56 9.74 2.99
C LEU A 126 -48.89 9.73 2.21
N SER A 127 -49.56 8.57 2.15
CA SER A 127 -50.87 8.44 1.46
C SER A 127 -51.95 9.33 2.05
N GLN A 128 -51.93 9.61 3.36
CA GLN A 128 -52.89 10.47 4.05
C GLN A 128 -52.57 11.97 3.90
N ARG A 129 -51.47 12.33 3.25
CA ARG A 129 -51.06 13.72 3.05
C ARG A 129 -52.12 14.48 2.27
N GLN A 130 -52.48 15.67 2.80
CA GLN A 130 -53.50 16.55 2.17
C GLN A 130 -52.85 17.44 1.11
N ILE A 131 -53.41 17.42 -0.06
CA ILE A 131 -53.02 18.26 -1.20
C ILE A 131 -54.03 19.41 -1.28
N GLN A 132 -53.55 20.63 -1.08
CA GLN A 132 -54.38 21.83 -1.20
C GLN A 132 -54.61 22.18 -2.67
N LEU A 133 -55.89 22.26 -3.05
CA LEU A 133 -56.31 22.72 -4.36
C LEU A 133 -56.77 24.18 -4.26
N GLY A 134 -56.72 24.91 -5.34
CA GLY A 134 -57.26 26.26 -5.38
C GLY A 134 -58.73 26.32 -4.90
N GLY A 135 -59.10 27.40 -4.21
CA GLY A 135 -60.50 27.59 -3.70
C GLY A 135 -60.78 26.88 -2.38
N GLY A 136 -59.80 26.54 -1.57
CA GLY A 136 -59.97 25.97 -0.22
C GLY A 136 -60.35 24.49 -0.18
N ARG A 137 -60.34 23.80 -1.33
CA ARG A 137 -60.54 22.34 -1.38
C ARG A 137 -59.29 21.59 -1.06
N THR A 138 -59.35 20.52 -0.31
CA THR A 138 -58.27 19.58 -0.02
C THR A 138 -58.62 18.19 -0.49
N VAL A 139 -57.66 17.46 -1.02
CA VAL A 139 -57.75 16.07 -1.46
C VAL A 139 -56.63 15.29 -0.83
N ARG A 140 -56.84 14.09 -0.37
CA ARG A 140 -55.77 13.22 0.13
C ARG A 140 -55.02 12.63 -1.03
N LEU A 141 -53.70 12.40 -0.85
CA LEU A 141 -52.87 11.75 -1.86
C LEU A 141 -53.45 10.37 -2.24
N ALA A 142 -53.99 9.61 -1.29
CA ALA A 142 -54.63 8.31 -1.53
C ALA A 142 -55.86 8.38 -2.48
N ASP A 143 -56.50 9.57 -2.60
CA ASP A 143 -57.63 9.73 -3.47
C ASP A 143 -57.24 9.89 -4.96
N VAL A 144 -55.99 10.28 -5.24
CA VAL A 144 -55.47 10.55 -6.60
C VAL A 144 -54.26 9.69 -6.97
N ALA A 145 -53.69 8.95 -6.02
CA ALA A 145 -52.52 8.12 -6.23
C ALA A 145 -52.63 6.84 -5.40
N ARG A 146 -51.87 5.82 -5.83
CA ARG A 146 -51.55 4.65 -5.02
C ARG A 146 -50.15 4.85 -4.47
N VAL A 147 -50.01 4.89 -3.13
CA VAL A 147 -48.74 4.97 -2.46
C VAL A 147 -48.35 3.57 -2.04
N ARG A 148 -47.16 3.13 -2.44
CA ARG A 148 -46.62 1.80 -2.18
C ARG A 148 -45.22 1.91 -1.63
N ASP A 149 -44.92 1.14 -0.61
CA ASP A 149 -43.55 0.86 -0.18
C ASP A 149 -42.99 -0.15 -1.16
N GLY A 150 -41.99 0.22 -1.88
CA GLY A 150 -41.38 -0.55 -2.97
C GLY A 150 -39.87 -0.35 -3.03
N TYR A 151 -39.35 -0.64 -4.19
CA TYR A 151 -37.89 -0.58 -4.40
C TYR A 151 -37.63 0.15 -5.71
N SER A 152 -36.49 0.83 -5.78
CA SER A 152 -36.02 1.51 -6.98
C SER A 152 -35.85 0.55 -8.15
N GLU A 153 -35.91 1.10 -9.36
CA GLU A 153 -35.62 0.33 -10.56
C GLU A 153 -34.19 -0.25 -10.49
N ARG A 154 -34.08 -1.51 -10.80
CA ARG A 154 -32.84 -2.24 -10.73
C ARG A 154 -31.89 -1.81 -11.84
N THR A 155 -30.72 -1.28 -11.48
CA THR A 155 -29.73 -0.75 -12.43
C THR A 155 -28.53 -1.67 -12.61
N ALA A 156 -28.30 -2.63 -11.71
CA ALA A 156 -27.18 -3.55 -11.74
C ALA A 156 -27.61 -4.97 -11.39
N LEU A 157 -26.99 -5.94 -12.03
CA LEU A 157 -27.13 -7.37 -11.76
C LEU A 157 -25.76 -7.93 -11.36
N SER A 158 -25.72 -8.67 -10.27
CA SER A 158 -24.54 -9.41 -9.83
C SER A 158 -24.87 -10.87 -9.65
N GLU A 159 -24.07 -11.74 -10.23
CA GLU A 159 -24.22 -13.18 -10.12
C GLU A 159 -22.88 -13.85 -9.79
N VAL A 160 -22.92 -14.82 -8.90
CA VAL A 160 -21.80 -15.72 -8.58
C VAL A 160 -22.28 -17.15 -8.75
N ASP A 161 -21.63 -17.91 -9.61
CA ASP A 161 -21.97 -19.31 -9.93
C ASP A 161 -23.44 -19.52 -10.34
N GLY A 162 -24.06 -18.51 -11.00
CA GLY A 162 -25.45 -18.56 -11.48
C GLY A 162 -26.50 -18.23 -10.42
N LYS A 163 -26.08 -17.88 -9.22
CA LYS A 163 -26.95 -17.35 -8.18
C LYS A 163 -26.84 -15.83 -8.08
N GLU A 164 -27.96 -15.19 -7.86
CA GLU A 164 -28.01 -13.77 -7.72
C GLU A 164 -27.51 -13.33 -6.33
N VAL A 165 -26.62 -12.35 -6.32
CA VAL A 165 -25.96 -11.85 -5.11
C VAL A 165 -26.02 -10.32 -5.04
N VAL A 166 -25.81 -9.77 -3.85
CA VAL A 166 -25.56 -8.34 -3.67
C VAL A 166 -24.15 -8.15 -3.13
N ASN A 167 -23.40 -7.27 -3.77
CA ASN A 167 -22.01 -7.03 -3.41
C ASN A 167 -21.87 -5.85 -2.44
N PHE A 168 -20.77 -5.84 -1.70
CA PHE A 168 -20.32 -4.66 -0.97
C PHE A 168 -18.80 -4.57 -0.98
N LEU A 169 -18.29 -3.38 -0.79
CA LEU A 169 -16.88 -3.12 -0.60
C LEU A 169 -16.62 -2.51 0.78
N MET A 170 -15.40 -2.69 1.27
CA MET A 170 -14.95 -2.15 2.54
C MET A 170 -13.74 -1.25 2.34
N ASN A 171 -13.80 -0.05 2.89
CA ASN A 171 -12.71 0.92 2.91
C ASN A 171 -12.24 1.16 4.34
N ARG A 172 -10.92 1.15 4.55
CA ARG A 172 -10.33 1.50 5.85
C ARG A 172 -10.21 3.00 6.06
N ALA A 173 -10.16 3.41 7.32
CA ALA A 173 -9.82 4.76 7.70
C ALA A 173 -8.34 5.06 7.44
N ARG A 174 -8.03 6.32 7.17
CA ARG A 174 -6.65 6.75 6.95
C ARG A 174 -5.82 6.52 8.22
N GLY A 175 -4.70 5.84 8.05
CA GLY A 175 -3.81 5.53 9.17
C GLY A 175 -4.07 4.18 9.84
N SER A 176 -5.17 3.49 9.50
CA SER A 176 -5.45 2.14 10.01
C SER A 176 -4.69 1.07 9.22
N SER A 177 -4.47 -0.09 9.83
CA SER A 177 -3.84 -1.24 9.18
C SER A 177 -4.84 -1.99 8.31
N ASP A 178 -4.53 -2.19 7.02
CA ASP A 178 -5.36 -2.96 6.08
C ASP A 178 -5.62 -4.37 6.60
N LEU A 179 -4.56 -5.02 7.11
CA LEU A 179 -4.63 -6.40 7.60
C LEU A 179 -5.46 -6.52 8.86
N ALA A 180 -5.27 -5.60 9.83
CA ALA A 180 -5.99 -5.67 11.10
C ALA A 180 -7.50 -5.45 10.91
N VAL A 181 -7.88 -4.44 10.11
CA VAL A 181 -9.28 -4.14 9.81
C VAL A 181 -9.93 -5.28 9.02
N TYR A 182 -9.22 -5.83 8.04
CA TYR A 182 -9.72 -6.95 7.24
C TYR A 182 -9.89 -8.22 8.08
N ASP A 183 -8.90 -8.59 8.90
CA ASP A 183 -8.96 -9.80 9.73
C ASP A 183 -10.08 -9.70 10.76
N GLU A 184 -10.37 -8.51 11.30
CA GLU A 184 -11.50 -8.31 12.21
C GLU A 184 -12.84 -8.35 11.47
N ALA A 185 -12.89 -7.79 10.24
CA ALA A 185 -14.08 -7.87 9.42
C ALA A 185 -14.44 -9.31 9.02
N ILE A 186 -13.44 -10.15 8.72
CA ILE A 186 -13.68 -11.58 8.46
C ILE A 186 -14.29 -12.26 9.67
N LYS A 187 -13.77 -12.05 10.88
CA LYS A 187 -14.34 -12.64 12.11
C LYS A 187 -15.78 -12.19 12.34
N GLU A 188 -16.08 -10.91 12.08
CA GLU A 188 -17.43 -10.40 12.24
C GLU A 188 -18.38 -10.98 11.19
N MET A 189 -17.92 -11.19 9.95
CA MET A 189 -18.70 -11.88 8.91
C MET A 189 -18.94 -13.36 9.27
N GLU A 190 -17.93 -14.08 9.75
CA GLU A 190 -18.08 -15.46 10.26
C GLU A 190 -19.08 -15.54 11.43
N ALA A 191 -19.08 -14.53 12.31
CA ALA A 191 -20.05 -14.44 13.39
C ALA A 191 -21.48 -14.20 12.86
N MET A 192 -21.63 -13.37 11.82
CA MET A 192 -22.93 -13.15 11.16
C MET A 192 -23.41 -14.40 10.44
N GLU A 193 -22.55 -15.16 9.75
CA GLU A 193 -22.93 -16.45 9.15
C GLU A 193 -23.42 -17.47 10.18
N ALA A 194 -22.81 -17.47 11.37
CA ALA A 194 -23.23 -18.34 12.45
C ALA A 194 -24.56 -17.90 13.10
N GLU A 195 -24.88 -16.61 13.07
CA GLU A 195 -26.11 -16.02 13.64
C GLU A 195 -27.30 -16.11 12.68
N PHE A 196 -27.07 -15.89 11.38
CA PHE A 196 -28.10 -15.87 10.34
C PHE A 196 -27.96 -17.10 9.44
N GLU A 197 -28.82 -18.09 9.63
CA GLU A 197 -28.83 -19.29 8.79
C GLU A 197 -29.12 -18.94 7.31
N GLY A 198 -28.38 -19.54 6.40
CA GLY A 198 -28.58 -19.38 4.94
C GLY A 198 -27.92 -18.13 4.34
N ILE A 199 -27.08 -17.41 5.09
CA ILE A 199 -26.27 -16.30 4.59
C ILE A 199 -24.83 -16.77 4.45
N GLU A 200 -24.21 -16.47 3.31
CA GLU A 200 -22.80 -16.73 3.01
C GLU A 200 -22.11 -15.49 2.47
N PHE A 201 -20.93 -15.17 3.01
CA PHE A 201 -20.08 -14.09 2.52
C PHE A 201 -18.97 -14.64 1.61
N LEU A 202 -19.07 -14.34 0.33
CA LEU A 202 -18.12 -14.78 -0.69
C LEU A 202 -17.10 -13.71 -0.95
N SER A 203 -15.82 -13.98 -0.71
CA SER A 203 -14.74 -13.03 -1.04
C SER A 203 -14.49 -13.00 -2.55
N LEU A 204 -14.79 -11.88 -3.18
CA LEU A 204 -14.54 -11.65 -4.60
C LEU A 204 -13.11 -11.18 -4.88
N GLY A 205 -12.49 -10.54 -3.90
CA GLY A 205 -11.12 -10.06 -3.99
C GLY A 205 -10.72 -9.20 -2.81
N THR A 206 -9.43 -9.16 -2.55
CA THR A 206 -8.88 -8.36 -1.45
C THR A 206 -7.49 -7.83 -1.80
N SER A 207 -7.22 -6.57 -1.44
CA SER A 207 -5.89 -5.99 -1.51
C SER A 207 -4.97 -6.52 -0.39
N THR A 208 -5.56 -7.01 0.72
CA THR A 208 -4.81 -7.46 1.90
C THR A 208 -3.97 -8.71 1.62
N LYS A 209 -4.41 -9.58 0.70
CA LYS A 209 -3.62 -10.73 0.27
C LYS A 209 -2.26 -10.29 -0.31
N TYR A 210 -2.26 -9.28 -1.18
CA TYR A 210 -1.03 -8.75 -1.75
C TYR A 210 -0.12 -8.15 -0.67
N THR A 211 -0.70 -7.42 0.29
CA THR A 211 0.06 -6.85 1.42
C THR A 211 0.67 -7.96 2.28
N ARG A 212 -0.07 -9.02 2.59
CA ARG A 212 0.40 -10.17 3.38
C ARG A 212 1.49 -10.95 2.65
N ASP A 213 1.29 -11.23 1.36
CA ASP A 213 2.27 -11.91 0.53
C ASP A 213 3.55 -11.08 0.38
N GLN A 214 3.41 -9.76 0.19
CA GLN A 214 4.53 -8.84 0.13
C GLN A 214 5.28 -8.74 1.47
N TYR A 215 4.56 -8.70 2.60
CA TYR A 215 5.16 -8.74 3.93
C TYR A 215 6.00 -10.01 4.13
N THR A 216 5.41 -11.16 3.83
CA THR A 216 6.09 -12.46 3.94
C THR A 216 7.31 -12.50 3.02
N SER A 217 7.18 -12.09 1.76
CA SER A 217 8.28 -12.05 0.79
C SER A 217 9.39 -11.09 1.23
N SER A 218 9.03 -9.92 1.76
CA SER A 218 10.01 -8.93 2.26
C SER A 218 10.76 -9.45 3.49
N MET A 219 10.07 -10.11 4.42
CA MET A 219 10.70 -10.71 5.58
C MET A 219 11.64 -11.86 5.19
N TRP A 220 11.24 -12.71 4.25
CA TRP A 220 12.12 -13.74 3.71
C TRP A 220 13.32 -13.14 2.99
N ALA A 221 13.14 -12.11 2.14
CA ALA A 221 14.23 -11.42 1.47
C ALA A 221 15.23 -10.79 2.46
N LEU A 222 14.74 -10.22 3.56
CA LEU A 222 15.60 -9.70 4.65
C LEU A 222 16.40 -10.83 5.31
N ILE A 223 15.78 -11.96 5.63
CA ILE A 223 16.43 -13.10 6.27
C ILE A 223 17.44 -13.75 5.32
N GLU A 224 17.05 -14.02 4.08
CA GLU A 224 17.93 -14.60 3.06
C GLU A 224 19.10 -13.68 2.74
N GLY A 225 18.84 -12.38 2.55
CA GLY A 225 19.87 -11.37 2.33
C GLY A 225 20.85 -11.26 3.49
N ALA A 226 20.34 -11.26 4.72
CA ALA A 226 21.17 -11.27 5.92
C ALA A 226 22.03 -12.55 6.03
N LEU A 227 21.44 -13.72 5.77
CA LEU A 227 22.13 -14.98 5.83
C LEU A 227 23.23 -15.07 4.74
N LEU A 228 22.90 -14.65 3.52
CA LEU A 228 23.86 -14.61 2.42
C LEU A 228 25.01 -13.63 2.71
N ALA A 229 24.71 -12.44 3.25
CA ALA A 229 25.71 -11.48 3.66
C ALA A 229 26.65 -12.06 4.73
N VAL A 230 26.09 -12.73 5.75
CA VAL A 230 26.88 -13.41 6.80
C VAL A 230 27.80 -14.48 6.21
N VAL A 231 27.30 -15.28 5.27
CA VAL A 231 28.12 -16.32 4.59
C VAL A 231 29.24 -15.67 3.79
N ILE A 232 28.96 -14.61 3.02
CA ILE A 232 29.96 -13.90 2.22
C ILE A 232 31.05 -13.27 3.14
N VAL A 233 30.63 -12.57 4.19
CA VAL A 233 31.55 -11.97 5.16
C VAL A 233 32.41 -13.02 5.80
N PHE A 234 31.85 -14.19 6.17
CA PHE A 234 32.63 -15.29 6.72
C PHE A 234 33.66 -15.83 5.74
N LEU A 235 33.32 -16.00 4.47
CA LEU A 235 34.24 -16.47 3.43
C LEU A 235 35.41 -15.50 3.21
N PHE A 236 35.15 -14.19 3.25
CA PHE A 236 36.18 -13.16 3.04
C PHE A 236 37.04 -12.92 4.28
N LEU A 237 36.42 -12.71 5.43
CA LEU A 237 37.17 -12.40 6.66
C LEU A 237 37.76 -13.63 7.32
N ARG A 238 37.19 -14.82 7.13
CA ARG A 238 37.59 -16.10 7.76
C ARG A 238 37.71 -15.99 9.28
N ASP A 239 36.95 -15.08 9.89
CA ASP A 239 36.88 -14.89 11.33
C ASP A 239 35.41 -14.85 11.78
N TRP A 240 35.00 -15.88 12.52
CA TRP A 240 33.61 -16.01 12.96
C TRP A 240 33.18 -14.87 13.89
N ARG A 241 34.12 -14.25 14.64
CA ARG A 241 33.80 -13.13 15.54
C ARG A 241 33.49 -11.86 14.76
N ALA A 242 34.30 -11.54 13.77
CA ALA A 242 34.07 -10.44 12.86
C ALA A 242 32.71 -10.63 12.12
N THR A 243 32.46 -11.86 11.64
CA THR A 243 31.20 -12.22 11.01
C THR A 243 30.02 -12.08 11.95
N PHE A 244 30.16 -12.51 13.21
CA PHE A 244 29.07 -12.37 14.19
C PHE A 244 28.75 -10.90 14.47
N ILE A 245 29.72 -10.02 14.56
CA ILE A 245 29.48 -8.58 14.76
C ILE A 245 28.74 -7.98 13.59
N SER A 246 29.16 -8.30 12.35
CA SER A 246 28.43 -7.86 11.15
C SER A 246 27.01 -8.42 11.09
N ALA A 247 26.81 -9.69 11.49
CA ALA A 247 25.49 -10.31 11.53
C ALA A 247 24.55 -9.62 12.54
N VAL A 248 25.06 -9.23 13.70
CA VAL A 248 24.28 -8.54 14.74
C VAL A 248 23.93 -7.10 14.33
N ALA A 249 24.76 -6.45 13.49
CA ALA A 249 24.49 -5.12 12.98
C ALA A 249 23.18 -5.06 12.15
N ILE A 250 22.82 -6.16 11.47
CA ILE A 250 21.59 -6.23 10.64
C ILE A 250 20.33 -5.98 11.47
N PRO A 251 20.00 -6.81 12.49
CA PRO A 251 18.82 -6.57 13.29
C PRO A 251 18.89 -5.27 14.09
N LEU A 252 20.11 -4.85 14.52
CA LEU A 252 20.29 -3.57 15.22
C LEU A 252 20.03 -2.34 14.34
N SER A 253 20.11 -2.46 13.03
CA SER A 253 19.73 -1.41 12.09
C SER A 253 18.25 -1.50 11.69
N ALA A 254 17.73 -2.72 11.50
CA ALA A 254 16.35 -2.96 11.05
C ALA A 254 15.32 -2.65 12.13
N ILE A 255 15.53 -3.10 13.38
CA ILE A 255 14.55 -2.91 14.46
C ILE A 255 14.27 -1.41 14.75
N PRO A 256 15.30 -0.55 14.92
CA PRO A 256 15.04 0.87 15.08
C PRO A 256 14.37 1.53 13.87
N THR A 257 14.56 1.01 12.67
CA THR A 257 13.85 1.50 11.48
C THR A 257 12.34 1.32 11.64
N PHE A 258 11.88 0.17 12.10
CA PHE A 258 10.45 -0.06 12.39
C PHE A 258 9.93 0.89 13.48
N PHE A 259 10.71 1.13 14.53
CA PHE A 259 10.33 2.07 15.58
C PHE A 259 10.14 3.50 15.04
N PHE A 260 11.06 3.97 14.18
CA PHE A 260 10.91 5.30 13.59
C PHE A 260 9.79 5.37 12.55
N MET A 261 9.49 4.27 11.84
CA MET A 261 8.32 4.19 10.97
C MET A 261 7.03 4.37 11.77
N ASP A 262 6.91 3.70 12.91
CA ASP A 262 5.77 3.83 13.83
C ASP A 262 5.67 5.26 14.38
N LEU A 263 6.79 5.83 14.85
CA LEU A 263 6.85 7.22 15.35
C LEU A 263 6.43 8.26 14.29
N LEU A 264 6.70 8.01 13.01
CA LEU A 264 6.29 8.85 11.89
C LEU A 264 4.85 8.57 11.42
N GLY A 265 4.17 7.61 12.05
CA GLY A 265 2.81 7.20 11.69
C GLY A 265 2.72 6.45 10.36
N PHE A 266 3.78 5.72 9.98
CA PHE A 266 3.81 4.92 8.77
C PHE A 266 3.33 3.51 9.04
N ASN A 267 2.40 3.05 8.22
CA ASN A 267 1.96 1.66 8.25
C ASN A 267 2.82 0.78 7.34
N LEU A 268 2.85 -0.51 7.67
CA LEU A 268 3.42 -1.53 6.80
C LEU A 268 2.48 -1.75 5.62
N ASN A 269 2.71 -1.01 4.54
CA ASN A 269 2.03 -1.14 3.27
C ASN A 269 3.00 -1.66 2.19
N PHE A 270 2.48 -1.92 1.00
CA PHE A 270 3.27 -2.40 -0.13
C PHE A 270 4.55 -1.58 -0.37
N LEU A 271 4.46 -0.25 -0.34
CA LEU A 271 5.59 0.64 -0.64
C LEU A 271 6.62 0.69 0.50
N SER A 272 6.19 0.69 1.75
CA SER A 272 7.12 0.63 2.89
C SER A 272 7.84 -0.71 2.99
N LEU A 273 7.14 -1.81 2.67
CA LEU A 273 7.74 -3.16 2.60
C LEU A 273 8.72 -3.28 1.42
N LEU A 274 8.41 -2.68 0.28
CA LEU A 274 9.32 -2.58 -0.86
C LEU A 274 10.58 -1.79 -0.50
N ALA A 275 10.43 -0.68 0.24
CA ALA A 275 11.56 0.10 0.74
C ALA A 275 12.47 -0.73 1.66
N LEU A 276 11.90 -1.49 2.60
CA LEU A 276 12.65 -2.37 3.50
C LEU A 276 13.38 -3.47 2.75
N ALA A 277 12.75 -4.10 1.77
CA ALA A 277 13.40 -5.11 0.93
C ALA A 277 14.57 -4.53 0.12
N LEU A 278 14.40 -3.33 -0.45
CA LEU A 278 15.47 -2.63 -1.18
C LEU A 278 16.65 -2.29 -0.26
N VAL A 279 16.36 -1.79 0.94
CA VAL A 279 17.41 -1.32 1.87
C VAL A 279 18.11 -2.47 2.59
N ALA A 280 17.54 -3.67 2.60
CA ALA A 280 18.12 -4.84 3.27
C ALA A 280 19.61 -5.07 2.93
N GLY A 281 19.98 -4.93 1.65
CA GLY A 281 21.37 -5.02 1.20
C GLY A 281 22.25 -3.87 1.68
N VAL A 282 21.70 -2.65 1.74
CA VAL A 282 22.43 -1.44 2.15
C VAL A 282 22.69 -1.42 3.66
N LEU A 283 21.76 -1.97 4.47
CA LEU A 283 21.90 -2.03 5.93
C LEU A 283 23.12 -2.80 6.41
N VAL A 284 23.62 -3.71 5.59
CA VAL A 284 24.77 -4.58 5.96
C VAL A 284 26.09 -3.96 5.52
N ASP A 285 26.08 -3.19 4.45
CA ASP A 285 27.28 -2.73 3.75
C ASP A 285 28.18 -1.85 4.63
N ASP A 286 27.62 -0.86 5.31
CA ASP A 286 28.35 0.05 6.20
C ASP A 286 29.08 -0.73 7.33
N ALA A 287 28.43 -1.72 7.93
CA ALA A 287 29.00 -2.53 8.99
C ALA A 287 30.11 -3.47 8.47
N ILE A 288 29.98 -3.99 7.26
CA ILE A 288 30.99 -4.85 6.64
C ILE A 288 32.26 -4.05 6.41
N VAL A 289 32.17 -2.87 5.81
CA VAL A 289 33.33 -2.01 5.53
C VAL A 289 34.03 -1.59 6.81
N GLU A 290 33.29 -1.26 7.86
CA GLU A 290 33.84 -0.91 9.18
C GLU A 290 34.63 -2.09 9.79
N ILE A 291 34.04 -3.28 9.83
CA ILE A 291 34.71 -4.49 10.38
C ILE A 291 35.94 -4.88 9.56
N GLU A 292 35.85 -4.81 8.23
CA GLU A 292 37.00 -5.12 7.37
C GLU A 292 38.17 -4.20 7.68
N ASN A 293 37.91 -2.89 7.80
CA ASN A 293 38.96 -1.92 8.12
C ASN A 293 39.56 -2.14 9.51
N ILE A 294 38.73 -2.44 10.52
CA ILE A 294 39.18 -2.78 11.88
C ILE A 294 40.08 -4.02 11.83
N VAL A 295 39.68 -5.08 11.15
CA VAL A 295 40.48 -6.31 10.99
C VAL A 295 41.79 -6.03 10.26
N ARG A 296 41.79 -5.14 9.27
CA ARG A 296 43.00 -4.69 8.57
C ARG A 296 43.99 -4.01 9.53
N HIS A 297 43.53 -3.08 10.38
CA HIS A 297 44.35 -2.42 11.39
C HIS A 297 44.87 -3.41 12.45
N MET A 298 44.09 -4.40 12.85
CA MET A 298 44.54 -5.47 13.76
C MET A 298 45.66 -6.31 13.13
N ARG A 299 45.62 -6.59 11.83
CA ARG A 299 46.67 -7.27 11.09
C ARG A 299 47.97 -6.47 11.03
N MET A 300 47.88 -5.15 11.14
CA MET A 300 49.08 -4.27 11.27
C MET A 300 49.73 -4.33 12.67
N GLY A 301 49.21 -5.18 13.57
CA GLY A 301 49.74 -5.38 14.92
C GLY A 301 49.10 -4.52 16.01
N LYS A 302 48.05 -3.78 15.72
CA LYS A 302 47.31 -2.98 16.71
C LYS A 302 46.41 -3.85 17.58
N SER A 303 46.19 -3.45 18.84
CA SER A 303 45.16 -4.06 19.68
C SER A 303 43.76 -3.83 19.08
N ALA A 304 42.78 -4.69 19.40
CA ALA A 304 41.43 -4.54 18.90
C ALA A 304 40.83 -3.17 19.25
N TYR A 305 41.07 -2.67 20.46
CA TYR A 305 40.65 -1.36 20.91
C TYR A 305 41.24 -0.21 20.06
N GLN A 306 42.55 -0.19 19.89
CA GLN A 306 43.22 0.83 19.09
C GLN A 306 42.87 0.72 17.60
N ALA A 307 42.78 -0.50 17.08
CA ALA A 307 42.37 -0.76 15.71
C ALA A 307 40.95 -0.23 15.42
N SER A 308 40.02 -0.37 16.36
CA SER A 308 38.64 0.15 16.22
C SER A 308 38.61 1.68 16.17
N ILE A 309 39.45 2.37 17.00
CA ILE A 309 39.54 3.84 16.97
C ILE A 309 40.11 4.31 15.64
N ASP A 310 41.28 3.77 15.27
CA ASP A 310 41.99 4.22 14.08
C ASP A 310 41.25 3.91 12.79
N ALA A 311 40.59 2.74 12.72
CA ALA A 311 39.78 2.37 11.57
C ALA A 311 38.53 3.26 11.45
N ALA A 312 37.86 3.53 12.58
CA ALA A 312 36.71 4.40 12.59
C ALA A 312 37.05 5.84 12.16
N ASP A 313 38.19 6.35 12.53
CA ASP A 313 38.68 7.67 12.10
C ASP A 313 39.01 7.67 10.60
N GLU A 314 39.71 6.64 10.10
CA GLU A 314 40.14 6.55 8.70
C GLU A 314 38.98 6.55 7.69
N ILE A 315 37.95 5.73 7.94
CA ILE A 315 36.81 5.57 7.00
C ILE A 315 35.56 6.38 7.39
N GLY A 316 35.65 7.15 8.48
CA GLY A 316 34.50 7.86 9.02
C GLY A 316 33.84 8.78 8.01
N LEU A 317 34.59 9.66 7.38
CA LEU A 317 34.10 10.59 6.40
C LEU A 317 33.55 9.93 5.13
N PRO A 318 34.23 8.95 4.50
CA PRO A 318 33.69 8.19 3.39
C PRO A 318 32.36 7.51 3.69
N VAL A 319 32.22 6.82 4.82
CA VAL A 319 30.96 6.12 5.18
C VAL A 319 29.82 7.12 5.41
N VAL A 320 30.08 8.22 6.11
CA VAL A 320 29.09 9.29 6.26
C VAL A 320 28.70 9.88 4.90
N ALA A 321 29.65 10.12 4.01
CA ALA A 321 29.39 10.68 2.70
C ALA A 321 28.53 9.75 1.83
N THR A 322 28.82 8.43 1.81
CA THR A 322 28.01 7.46 1.05
C THR A 322 26.58 7.37 1.58
N SER A 323 26.39 7.28 2.89
CA SER A 323 25.05 7.25 3.49
C SER A 323 24.26 8.54 3.20
N PHE A 324 24.92 9.73 3.31
CA PHE A 324 24.26 10.99 2.95
C PHE A 324 23.98 11.13 1.45
N CYS A 325 24.76 10.52 0.57
CA CYS A 325 24.41 10.44 -0.85
C CYS A 325 23.09 9.69 -1.07
N ILE A 326 22.89 8.58 -0.38
CA ILE A 326 21.63 7.82 -0.46
C ILE A 326 20.47 8.66 0.10
N VAL A 327 20.67 9.30 1.26
CA VAL A 327 19.69 10.22 1.85
C VAL A 327 19.35 11.35 0.89
N ALA A 328 20.32 11.96 0.23
CA ALA A 328 20.11 13.04 -0.73
C ALA A 328 19.28 12.63 -1.96
N VAL A 329 19.32 11.35 -2.34
CA VAL A 329 18.50 10.80 -3.42
C VAL A 329 17.07 10.51 -2.96
N PHE A 330 16.89 9.88 -1.79
CA PHE A 330 15.59 9.40 -1.34
C PHE A 330 14.78 10.43 -0.53
N LEU A 331 15.43 11.38 0.14
CA LEU A 331 14.74 12.42 0.90
C LEU A 331 13.82 13.29 0.02
N PRO A 332 14.24 13.77 -1.16
CA PRO A 332 13.35 14.49 -2.08
C PRO A 332 12.15 13.66 -2.52
N VAL A 333 12.31 12.36 -2.70
CA VAL A 333 11.23 11.43 -3.03
C VAL A 333 10.21 11.35 -1.88
N GLY A 334 10.70 11.28 -0.64
CA GLY A 334 9.86 11.28 0.57
C GLY A 334 9.19 12.62 0.87
N LEU A 335 9.68 13.71 0.30
CA LEU A 335 9.14 15.08 0.49
C LEU A 335 8.37 15.58 -0.75
N MET A 336 8.11 14.74 -1.73
CA MET A 336 7.43 15.10 -2.96
C MET A 336 6.00 15.59 -2.68
N PRO A 337 5.56 16.73 -3.25
CA PRO A 337 4.20 17.22 -3.07
C PRO A 337 3.20 16.52 -4.00
N GLY A 338 1.90 16.67 -3.69
CA GLY A 338 0.80 16.22 -4.53
C GLY A 338 0.49 14.72 -4.41
N VAL A 339 -0.19 14.19 -5.42
CA VAL A 339 -0.65 12.78 -5.45
C VAL A 339 0.53 11.82 -5.43
N SER A 340 1.56 12.08 -6.25
CA SER A 340 2.78 11.25 -6.26
C SER A 340 3.46 11.20 -4.90
N GLY A 341 3.47 12.33 -4.16
CA GLY A 341 4.02 12.39 -2.81
C GLY A 341 3.28 11.48 -1.83
N GLN A 342 1.95 11.40 -1.92
CA GLN A 342 1.17 10.53 -1.05
C GLN A 342 1.55 9.04 -1.21
N PHE A 343 1.93 8.63 -2.42
CA PHE A 343 2.45 7.29 -2.67
C PHE A 343 3.87 7.10 -2.18
N PHE A 344 4.78 8.00 -2.57
CA PHE A 344 6.21 7.79 -2.38
C PHE A 344 6.75 8.28 -1.04
N GLN A 345 5.97 9.01 -0.24
CA GLN A 345 6.38 9.52 1.06
C GLN A 345 6.87 8.40 1.99
N ASN A 346 6.03 7.38 2.17
CA ASN A 346 6.36 6.24 3.04
C ASN A 346 7.60 5.49 2.53
N PHE A 347 7.71 5.29 1.20
CA PHE A 347 8.86 4.66 0.59
C PHE A 347 10.16 5.44 0.85
N GLY A 348 10.18 6.72 0.45
CA GLY A 348 11.39 7.54 0.52
C GLY A 348 11.87 7.76 1.95
N LEU A 349 10.96 8.07 2.88
CA LEU A 349 11.32 8.30 4.28
C LEU A 349 11.72 7.02 5.01
N THR A 350 11.12 5.87 4.68
CA THR A 350 11.56 4.57 5.22
C THR A 350 13.01 4.27 4.82
N VAL A 351 13.37 4.49 3.55
CA VAL A 351 14.76 4.33 3.09
C VAL A 351 15.72 5.26 3.84
N VAL A 352 15.34 6.54 3.98
CA VAL A 352 16.14 7.54 4.69
C VAL A 352 16.39 7.13 6.14
N VAL A 353 15.35 6.75 6.86
CA VAL A 353 15.45 6.31 8.26
C VAL A 353 16.33 5.07 8.37
N ALA A 354 16.13 4.07 7.51
CA ALA A 354 16.89 2.83 7.54
C ALA A 354 18.38 3.07 7.31
N VAL A 355 18.74 3.91 6.32
CA VAL A 355 20.13 4.26 6.04
C VAL A 355 20.76 5.03 7.19
N LEU A 356 20.04 5.98 7.82
CA LEU A 356 20.54 6.70 8.99
C LEU A 356 20.74 5.79 10.20
N MET A 357 19.85 4.80 10.39
CA MET A 357 20.03 3.80 11.46
C MET A 357 21.22 2.88 11.18
N SER A 358 21.40 2.45 9.92
CA SER A 358 22.60 1.70 9.51
C SER A 358 23.88 2.47 9.81
N LEU A 359 23.94 3.73 9.40
CA LEU A 359 25.06 4.61 9.68
C LEU A 359 25.34 4.72 11.20
N ALA A 360 24.30 4.92 12.01
CA ALA A 360 24.44 5.02 13.47
C ALA A 360 25.01 3.71 14.07
N VAL A 361 24.50 2.55 13.64
CA VAL A 361 24.99 1.24 14.10
C VAL A 361 26.42 1.00 13.64
N ALA A 362 26.74 1.27 12.39
CA ALA A 362 28.09 1.09 11.84
C ALA A 362 29.11 1.98 12.53
N ARG A 363 28.76 3.21 12.90
CA ARG A 363 29.69 4.18 13.51
C ARG A 363 29.79 4.09 15.03
N MET A 364 28.80 3.54 15.71
CA MET A 364 28.75 3.49 17.18
C MET A 364 28.85 2.06 17.70
N VAL A 365 27.98 1.18 17.21
CA VAL A 365 27.85 -0.17 17.77
C VAL A 365 28.90 -1.11 17.23
N THR A 366 29.16 -1.07 15.92
CA THR A 366 30.12 -1.98 15.27
C THR A 366 31.53 -1.79 15.79
N PRO A 367 32.11 -0.57 15.90
CA PRO A 367 33.44 -0.36 16.49
C PRO A 367 33.50 -0.74 17.98
N LEU A 368 32.43 -0.43 18.73
CA LEU A 368 32.33 -0.80 20.14
C LEU A 368 32.38 -2.33 20.32
N MET A 369 31.56 -3.06 19.56
CA MET A 369 31.57 -4.52 19.60
C MET A 369 32.92 -5.07 19.16
N ALA A 370 33.52 -4.52 18.12
CA ALA A 370 34.83 -4.94 17.61
C ALA A 370 35.93 -4.77 18.68
N ALA A 371 35.97 -3.62 19.38
CA ALA A 371 36.96 -3.33 20.41
C ALA A 371 36.98 -4.37 21.55
N TYR A 372 35.79 -4.92 21.92
CA TYR A 372 35.67 -5.86 23.04
C TYR A 372 35.61 -7.33 22.62
N PHE A 373 35.06 -7.65 21.46
CA PHE A 373 34.84 -9.05 21.05
C PHE A 373 35.90 -9.59 20.09
N LEU A 374 36.60 -8.73 19.33
CA LEU A 374 37.67 -9.19 18.46
C LEU A 374 38.94 -9.53 19.29
N LYS A 375 39.62 -10.59 18.90
CA LYS A 375 40.94 -10.96 19.46
C LYS A 375 41.98 -10.87 18.35
N ALA A 376 43.08 -10.24 18.66
CA ALA A 376 44.22 -10.21 17.75
C ALA A 376 44.70 -11.66 17.51
N LYS A 377 44.43 -12.19 16.33
CA LYS A 377 45.07 -13.38 15.81
C LYS A 377 46.34 -12.90 15.10
N GLY A 378 47.49 -13.41 15.52
CA GLY A 378 48.81 -13.04 14.94
C GLY A 378 48.82 -13.13 13.42
N HIS A 379 49.82 -12.55 12.79
CA HIS A 379 50.04 -12.35 11.36
C HIS A 379 49.72 -13.60 10.51
N GLY A 380 48.48 -13.71 10.08
CA GLY A 380 48.11 -14.63 9.02
C GLY A 380 48.09 -13.86 7.71
N ALA A 381 49.02 -14.15 6.81
CA ALA A 381 49.01 -13.62 5.45
C ALA A 381 47.70 -14.06 4.75
N HIS A 382 46.74 -13.15 4.67
CA HIS A 382 45.59 -13.29 3.79
C HIS A 382 45.86 -12.49 2.53
N GLY A 383 45.84 -13.14 1.40
CA GLY A 383 46.12 -12.54 0.09
C GLY A 383 47.00 -13.42 -0.78
N GLU A 384 47.42 -14.58 -0.29
CA GLU A 384 48.15 -15.57 -1.08
C GLU A 384 47.19 -16.60 -1.66
N GLY A 385 46.98 -16.57 -2.96
CA GLY A 385 46.21 -17.55 -3.69
C GLY A 385 46.12 -17.21 -5.17
N VAL A 386 45.96 -18.23 -6.00
CA VAL A 386 45.95 -18.13 -7.47
C VAL A 386 44.94 -17.08 -7.98
N TRP A 387 43.83 -16.86 -7.29
CA TRP A 387 42.84 -15.86 -7.65
C TRP A 387 43.33 -14.44 -7.35
N MET A 388 43.99 -14.20 -6.22
CA MET A 388 44.54 -12.90 -5.88
C MET A 388 45.70 -12.56 -6.82
N ASP A 389 46.57 -13.53 -7.14
CA ASP A 389 47.68 -13.32 -8.09
C ASP A 389 47.14 -12.93 -9.48
N ARG A 390 46.07 -13.58 -9.95
CA ARG A 390 45.39 -13.22 -11.20
C ARG A 390 44.79 -11.84 -11.13
N TYR A 391 44.10 -11.52 -10.05
CA TYR A 391 43.50 -10.20 -9.84
C TYR A 391 44.58 -9.11 -9.82
N MET A 392 45.68 -9.32 -9.08
CA MET A 392 46.79 -8.39 -9.02
C MET A 392 47.51 -8.26 -10.36
N ALA A 393 47.62 -9.33 -11.14
CA ALA A 393 48.17 -9.28 -12.50
C ALA A 393 47.27 -8.43 -13.43
N VAL A 394 45.95 -8.60 -13.38
CA VAL A 394 44.99 -7.79 -14.14
C VAL A 394 45.02 -6.32 -13.69
N LEU A 395 45.03 -6.09 -12.37
CA LEU A 395 45.13 -4.76 -11.80
C LEU A 395 46.43 -4.07 -12.18
N GLY A 396 47.56 -4.80 -12.06
CA GLY A 396 48.88 -4.30 -12.49
C GLY A 396 48.93 -3.97 -13.99
N TRP A 397 48.27 -4.79 -14.83
CA TRP A 397 48.16 -4.52 -16.26
C TRP A 397 47.29 -3.28 -16.55
N THR A 398 46.20 -3.08 -15.84
CA THR A 398 45.31 -1.89 -16.01
C THR A 398 45.94 -0.62 -15.44
N LEU A 399 46.71 -0.72 -14.34
CA LEU A 399 47.37 0.37 -13.63
C LEU A 399 48.84 0.58 -14.06
N ASP A 400 49.33 -0.03 -15.17
CA ASP A 400 50.74 0.02 -15.59
C ASP A 400 51.34 1.43 -15.46
N THR A 401 51.87 1.69 -14.27
CA THR A 401 52.42 2.99 -13.88
C THR A 401 53.74 3.30 -14.60
N GLY A 402 54.44 2.30 -15.09
CA GLY A 402 55.68 2.47 -15.89
C GLY A 402 55.40 3.18 -17.20
N LYS A 403 54.33 2.78 -17.90
CA LYS A 403 53.91 3.45 -19.15
C LYS A 403 53.29 4.83 -18.88
N MET A 404 52.60 5.03 -17.74
CA MET A 404 52.09 6.34 -17.35
C MET A 404 53.19 7.34 -17.00
N THR A 405 54.26 6.91 -16.35
CA THR A 405 55.40 7.77 -16.01
C THR A 405 56.18 8.18 -17.27
N ALA A 406 56.40 7.27 -18.22
CA ALA A 406 57.01 7.57 -19.52
C ALA A 406 56.16 8.55 -20.34
N ARG A 407 54.80 8.48 -20.24
CA ARG A 407 53.85 9.42 -20.88
C ARG A 407 53.86 10.81 -20.24
N ARG A 408 54.00 10.94 -18.92
CA ARG A 408 54.15 12.22 -18.23
C ARG A 408 55.47 12.93 -18.60
N ALA A 409 56.47 12.18 -19.02
CA ALA A 409 57.74 12.71 -19.50
C ALA A 409 57.76 13.18 -20.97
N GLY A 410 56.60 13.29 -21.63
CA GLY A 410 56.50 13.95 -22.95
C GLY A 410 56.75 13.08 -24.18
N VAL A 411 56.77 11.74 -24.02
CA VAL A 411 56.94 10.84 -25.17
C VAL A 411 55.59 10.25 -25.58
N GLU A 412 55.11 10.78 -26.69
CA GLU A 412 53.99 10.37 -27.57
C GLU A 412 52.95 9.38 -27.08
N ALA A 413 51.63 9.75 -27.04
CA ALA A 413 50.62 9.02 -27.72
C ALA A 413 49.19 9.58 -27.57
N PRO A 414 48.65 10.28 -28.56
CA PRO A 414 47.21 10.58 -28.65
C PRO A 414 46.35 9.37 -29.04
N ARG A 415 46.93 8.32 -29.68
CA ARG A 415 46.17 7.15 -30.14
C ARG A 415 45.77 6.15 -29.05
N ALA A 416 46.51 6.08 -27.98
CA ALA A 416 46.24 5.11 -26.93
C ALA A 416 45.06 5.48 -26.02
N ARG A 417 44.66 6.75 -25.89
CA ARG A 417 43.47 7.16 -25.13
C ARG A 417 42.20 6.52 -25.69
N TRP A 418 42.04 6.54 -27.00
CA TRP A 418 40.91 5.94 -27.67
C TRP A 418 40.87 4.42 -27.52
N LEU A 419 42.02 3.75 -27.53
CA LEU A 419 42.07 2.31 -27.30
C LEU A 419 41.66 1.93 -25.87
N TYR A 420 41.99 2.73 -24.85
CA TYR A 420 41.54 2.49 -23.48
C TYR A 420 40.04 2.75 -23.30
N VAL A 421 39.52 3.81 -23.91
CA VAL A 421 38.07 4.09 -23.90
C VAL A 421 37.32 2.98 -24.64
N ILE A 422 37.80 2.54 -25.79
CA ILE A 422 37.25 1.41 -26.54
C ILE A 422 37.33 0.10 -25.74
N ALA A 423 38.46 -0.20 -25.10
CA ALA A 423 38.59 -1.39 -24.26
C ALA A 423 37.69 -1.34 -23.03
N LEU A 424 37.54 -0.16 -22.40
CA LEU A 424 36.58 0.03 -21.28
C LEU A 424 35.13 -0.16 -21.75
N LEU A 425 34.76 0.44 -22.88
CA LEU A 425 33.42 0.29 -23.45
C LEU A 425 33.14 -1.16 -23.86
N LEU A 426 34.14 -1.84 -24.45
CA LEU A 426 34.03 -3.25 -24.80
C LEU A 426 33.92 -4.15 -23.55
N THR A 427 34.64 -3.88 -22.48
CA THR A 427 34.51 -4.60 -21.21
C THR A 427 33.15 -4.37 -20.55
N VAL A 428 32.66 -3.13 -20.55
CA VAL A 428 31.31 -2.82 -20.04
C VAL A 428 30.23 -3.50 -20.90
N LEU A 429 30.38 -3.44 -22.23
CA LEU A 429 29.46 -4.11 -23.14
C LEU A 429 29.49 -5.63 -22.98
N LEU A 430 30.68 -6.23 -22.84
CA LEU A 430 30.85 -7.65 -22.58
C LEU A 430 30.21 -8.05 -21.26
N LEU A 431 30.38 -7.23 -20.21
CA LEU A 431 29.79 -7.47 -18.89
C LEU A 431 28.28 -7.39 -18.95
N LEU A 432 27.72 -6.44 -19.68
CA LEU A 432 26.28 -6.31 -19.95
C LEU A 432 25.74 -7.50 -20.76
N CYS A 433 26.50 -7.96 -21.76
CA CYS A 433 26.12 -9.15 -22.55
C CYS A 433 26.17 -10.42 -21.71
N VAL A 434 27.20 -10.59 -20.87
CA VAL A 434 27.36 -11.77 -19.98
C VAL A 434 26.27 -11.78 -18.91
N THR A 435 25.98 -10.63 -18.29
CA THR A 435 24.86 -10.52 -17.31
C THR A 435 23.50 -10.74 -17.98
N GLY A 436 23.27 -10.16 -19.16
CA GLY A 436 22.06 -10.39 -19.92
C GLY A 436 21.87 -11.85 -20.33
N PHE A 437 22.95 -12.50 -20.79
CA PHE A 437 22.95 -13.92 -21.12
C PHE A 437 22.74 -14.82 -19.88
N ALA A 438 23.37 -14.49 -18.76
CA ALA A 438 23.17 -15.20 -17.50
C ALA A 438 21.73 -15.10 -17.01
N ILE A 439 21.12 -13.92 -17.08
CA ILE A 439 19.71 -13.71 -16.74
C ILE A 439 18.81 -14.53 -17.69
N PHE A 440 19.10 -14.50 -18.99
CA PHE A 440 18.34 -15.25 -19.99
C PHE A 440 18.46 -16.77 -19.80
N THR A 441 19.67 -17.28 -19.53
CA THR A 441 19.88 -18.72 -19.27
C THR A 441 19.25 -19.18 -17.95
N VAL A 442 19.26 -18.35 -16.90
CA VAL A 442 18.54 -18.64 -15.65
C VAL A 442 17.03 -18.65 -15.89
N TYR A 443 16.52 -17.73 -16.69
CA TYR A 443 15.12 -17.69 -17.07
C TYR A 443 14.70 -18.93 -17.87
N ASP A 444 15.47 -19.32 -18.88
CA ASP A 444 15.24 -20.52 -19.67
C ASP A 444 15.38 -21.82 -18.84
N LEU A 445 16.32 -21.85 -17.91
CA LEU A 445 16.50 -22.99 -17.00
C LEU A 445 15.29 -23.13 -16.06
N LEU A 446 14.80 -22.03 -15.52
CA LEU A 446 13.59 -22.01 -14.67
C LEU A 446 12.33 -22.36 -15.46
N ALA A 447 12.21 -21.90 -16.70
CA ALA A 447 11.13 -22.29 -17.60
C ALA A 447 11.21 -23.79 -17.99
N GLY A 448 12.42 -24.32 -18.21
CA GLY A 448 12.67 -25.74 -18.52
C GLY A 448 12.46 -26.70 -17.34
N LEU A 449 12.53 -26.20 -16.09
CA LEU A 449 12.24 -26.97 -14.88
C LEU A 449 10.74 -27.11 -14.57
N GLY A 450 9.87 -26.70 -15.51
CA GLY A 450 8.42 -26.91 -15.38
C GLY A 450 7.80 -26.13 -14.19
N VAL A 451 8.46 -25.05 -13.77
CA VAL A 451 7.78 -24.08 -12.89
C VAL A 451 6.62 -23.55 -13.73
N PRO A 452 5.37 -23.90 -13.38
CA PRO A 452 4.24 -23.51 -14.20
C PRO A 452 4.24 -21.99 -14.29
N ASP A 453 3.99 -21.51 -15.48
CA ASP A 453 3.92 -20.08 -15.84
C ASP A 453 2.74 -19.40 -15.12
N LYS A 454 2.71 -19.55 -13.79
CA LYS A 454 1.74 -18.89 -12.91
C LYS A 454 1.97 -17.39 -12.84
N ALA A 455 3.16 -16.93 -13.21
CA ALA A 455 3.43 -15.50 -13.33
C ALA A 455 2.85 -14.92 -14.62
N ALA A 456 2.91 -15.63 -15.74
CA ALA A 456 2.32 -15.19 -17.00
C ALA A 456 0.79 -15.37 -17.01
N SER A 457 0.26 -16.42 -16.36
CA SER A 457 -1.18 -16.61 -16.20
C SER A 457 -1.79 -15.66 -15.17
N ALA A 458 -1.04 -15.20 -14.18
CA ALA A 458 -1.51 -14.18 -13.23
C ALA A 458 -1.60 -12.77 -13.83
N VAL A 459 -0.79 -12.48 -14.86
CA VAL A 459 -0.88 -11.21 -15.61
C VAL A 459 -1.97 -11.27 -16.69
N SER A 460 -2.32 -12.47 -17.20
CA SER A 460 -3.39 -12.66 -18.20
C SER A 460 -4.78 -12.88 -17.59
N SER A 461 -4.88 -13.21 -16.32
CA SER A 461 -6.16 -13.19 -15.60
C SER A 461 -6.40 -11.77 -15.07
N ASP A 462 -6.74 -10.87 -15.97
CA ASP A 462 -7.30 -9.55 -15.65
C ASP A 462 -8.62 -9.79 -14.89
N PRO A 463 -8.68 -9.59 -13.59
CA PRO A 463 -9.92 -9.76 -12.84
C PRO A 463 -10.98 -8.72 -13.26
N TYR A 464 -10.58 -7.65 -13.96
CA TYR A 464 -11.47 -6.63 -14.51
C TYR A 464 -11.98 -6.96 -15.92
N GLY A 465 -11.33 -7.87 -16.66
CA GLY A 465 -11.74 -8.26 -18.02
C GLY A 465 -13.05 -9.05 -18.08
N ARG A 466 -13.51 -9.62 -16.97
CA ARG A 466 -14.81 -10.30 -16.90
C ARG A 466 -15.99 -9.36 -16.63
N LEU A 467 -15.74 -8.18 -16.06
CA LEU A 467 -16.77 -7.17 -15.78
C LEU A 467 -17.21 -6.35 -17.00
N TYR A 468 -16.43 -6.36 -18.10
CA TYR A 468 -16.71 -5.57 -19.30
C TYR A 468 -17.20 -6.38 -20.52
N LYS A 469 -17.50 -7.66 -20.36
CA LYS A 469 -17.96 -8.50 -21.48
C LYS A 469 -19.46 -8.76 -21.51
N THR A 470 -20.25 -7.95 -20.83
CA THR A 470 -21.72 -8.01 -20.94
C THR A 470 -22.30 -6.59 -21.00
N VAL A 471 -22.24 -5.99 -22.17
CA VAL A 471 -23.22 -5.07 -22.73
C VAL A 471 -23.48 -5.48 -24.13
#